data_4a747642028e075e6b63119e50990351
#
_entry.id   4a747642028e075e6b63119e50990351
#
_cell.length_a   1.000
_cell.length_b   1.000
_cell.length_c   1.000
_cell.angle_alpha   90.00
_cell.angle_beta   90.00
_cell.angle_gamma   90.00
#
_symmetry.space_group_name_H-M   'P 1'
#
loop_
_entity.id
_entity.type
_entity.pdbx_description
1 polymer ?
#
loop_
_entity_poly.entity_id
_entity_poly.type
_entity_poly.pdbx_seq_one_letter_code
_entity_poly.pdbx_strand_id
1 'polypeptide(L)'
;MVHQKANPQLKLFSLSSNPEIAEKIAEATGLPLGKVSSRQFSDGEIMINIEESVRGDDIYIIQSTSNPVNDHLWELLIMIDACKRASANSVNVVMPYFGYARQDRIAASREPITAKLIANMLVKAGVNRVLTLDLHAVQVQGFFDIPVDNLFTMPLFAEYYNKKGFTGSDVVVVSPKNSGVKRARSLADYLDAPIAIIDYAQDDSEREEGYIIGEVEGKTAILVDDILNTGKTFAEAAKILERGGVKDIYAVASHGLFAGGAAEVLNAAPIKEILVTDSVATKEKVPTNVKYISASELIANATTRIFERQPLSPLFAYTANEG
;
A
#
# COMPACT_ATOMS: atom_id res chain seq x y z
N MET A 1 -1.28 -46.73 16.69
CA MET A 1 -1.37 -45.38 17.25
C MET A 1 -1.68 -44.45 16.09
N VAL A 2 -2.89 -43.86 16.07
CA VAL A 2 -3.22 -42.84 15.10
C VAL A 2 -2.48 -41.57 15.54
N HIS A 3 -1.41 -41.19 14.84
CA HIS A 3 -0.77 -39.91 15.07
C HIS A 3 -1.79 -38.82 14.75
N GLN A 4 -2.30 -38.16 15.78
CA GLN A 4 -3.04 -36.89 15.59
C GLN A 4 -2.13 -35.98 14.81
N LYS A 5 -2.51 -35.60 13.57
CA LYS A 5 -1.83 -34.55 12.82
C LYS A 5 -1.88 -33.30 13.70
N ALA A 6 -0.73 -32.77 14.07
CA ALA A 6 -0.67 -31.45 14.71
C ALA A 6 -1.37 -30.44 13.78
N ASN A 7 -2.24 -29.60 14.35
CA ASN A 7 -2.82 -28.52 13.56
C ASN A 7 -1.72 -27.57 13.10
N PRO A 8 -1.77 -27.09 11.85
CA PRO A 8 -0.84 -26.07 11.39
C PRO A 8 -0.80 -24.88 12.33
N GLN A 9 0.38 -24.34 12.60
CA GLN A 9 0.55 -23.10 13.35
C GLN A 9 0.74 -21.96 12.36
N LEU A 10 0.25 -20.77 12.72
CA LEU A 10 0.56 -19.55 12.00
C LEU A 10 1.97 -19.08 12.38
N LYS A 11 2.83 -18.87 11.40
CA LYS A 11 4.18 -18.29 11.59
C LYS A 11 4.37 -17.08 10.72
N LEU A 12 4.86 -16.01 11.32
CA LEU A 12 5.18 -14.75 10.66
C LEU A 12 6.67 -14.65 10.41
N PHE A 13 7.08 -14.28 9.22
CA PHE A 13 8.47 -13.98 8.89
C PHE A 13 8.57 -12.58 8.29
N SER A 14 9.52 -11.79 8.78
CA SER A 14 9.88 -10.49 8.19
C SER A 14 11.08 -10.67 7.27
N LEU A 15 11.01 -10.08 6.08
CA LEU A 15 12.18 -9.90 5.24
C LEU A 15 12.68 -8.44 5.33
N SER A 16 13.62 -8.08 4.46
CA SER A 16 14.43 -6.87 4.66
C SER A 16 13.74 -5.54 4.34
N SER A 17 12.60 -5.56 3.61
CA SER A 17 12.02 -4.31 3.07
C SER A 17 11.44 -3.37 4.11
N ASN A 18 10.81 -3.92 5.17
CA ASN A 18 10.15 -3.12 6.20
C ASN A 18 10.00 -3.92 7.52
N PRO A 19 11.08 -4.11 8.27
CA PRO A 19 11.03 -4.82 9.56
C PRO A 19 10.10 -4.17 10.58
N GLU A 20 10.01 -2.84 10.57
CA GLU A 20 9.20 -2.09 11.54
C GLU A 20 7.70 -2.41 11.45
N ILE A 21 7.14 -2.48 10.24
CA ILE A 21 5.72 -2.88 10.09
C ILE A 21 5.53 -4.35 10.46
N ALA A 22 6.52 -5.21 10.18
CA ALA A 22 6.44 -6.63 10.53
C ALA A 22 6.43 -6.83 12.05
N GLU A 23 7.23 -6.08 12.80
CA GLU A 23 7.23 -6.07 14.27
C GLU A 23 5.87 -5.60 14.82
N LYS A 24 5.30 -4.54 14.28
CA LYS A 24 3.95 -4.06 14.67
C LYS A 24 2.85 -5.09 14.35
N ILE A 25 2.95 -5.79 13.20
CA ILE A 25 2.01 -6.87 12.86
C ILE A 25 2.16 -8.03 13.85
N ALA A 26 3.38 -8.41 14.19
CA ALA A 26 3.67 -9.45 15.17
C ALA A 26 3.10 -9.11 16.55
N GLU A 27 3.30 -7.88 17.01
CA GLU A 27 2.72 -7.36 18.26
C GLU A 27 1.17 -7.42 18.22
N ALA A 28 0.55 -6.93 17.16
CA ALA A 28 -0.90 -6.89 17.01
C ALA A 28 -1.53 -8.29 16.90
N THR A 29 -0.81 -9.28 16.35
CA THR A 29 -1.26 -10.69 16.33
C THR A 29 -0.96 -11.45 17.62
N GLY A 30 -0.09 -10.92 18.48
CA GLY A 30 0.43 -11.62 19.65
C GLY A 30 1.38 -12.78 19.32
N LEU A 31 1.91 -12.83 18.10
CA LEU A 31 2.81 -13.89 17.62
C LEU A 31 4.23 -13.35 17.44
N PRO A 32 5.26 -14.12 17.79
CA PRO A 32 6.63 -13.73 17.52
C PRO A 32 6.94 -13.81 16.02
N LEU A 33 7.88 -12.98 15.55
CA LEU A 33 8.50 -13.20 14.24
C LEU A 33 9.40 -14.44 14.26
N GLY A 34 9.27 -15.25 13.21
CA GLY A 34 10.12 -16.42 12.98
C GLY A 34 11.56 -16.01 12.66
N LYS A 35 12.49 -16.89 12.95
CA LYS A 35 13.92 -16.65 12.75
C LYS A 35 14.32 -16.93 11.32
N VAL A 36 14.77 -15.91 10.63
CA VAL A 36 15.29 -15.97 9.26
C VAL A 36 16.49 -15.03 9.15
N SER A 37 17.52 -15.46 8.46
CA SER A 37 18.62 -14.58 8.07
C SER A 37 18.66 -14.43 6.55
N SER A 38 18.87 -13.20 6.11
CA SER A 38 19.08 -12.82 4.72
C SER A 38 20.44 -12.13 4.61
N ARG A 39 21.23 -12.52 3.63
CA ARG A 39 22.50 -11.87 3.32
C ARG A 39 22.70 -11.76 1.81
N GLN A 40 23.38 -10.73 1.39
CA GLN A 40 23.82 -10.55 0.02
C GLN A 40 25.30 -10.90 -0.10
N PHE A 41 25.67 -11.67 -1.11
CA PHE A 41 27.06 -11.93 -1.45
C PHE A 41 27.69 -10.71 -2.14
N SER A 42 29.01 -10.70 -2.27
CA SER A 42 29.75 -9.60 -2.88
C SER A 42 29.42 -9.38 -4.37
N ASP A 43 28.93 -10.38 -5.05
CA ASP A 43 28.46 -10.35 -6.44
C ASP A 43 26.99 -9.93 -6.58
N GLY A 44 26.29 -9.72 -5.44
CA GLY A 44 24.89 -9.28 -5.39
C GLY A 44 23.86 -10.40 -5.25
N GLU A 45 24.28 -11.68 -5.26
CA GLU A 45 23.35 -12.80 -5.03
C GLU A 45 22.80 -12.78 -3.60
N ILE A 46 21.52 -13.12 -3.43
CA ILE A 46 20.84 -13.17 -2.14
C ILE A 46 20.77 -14.60 -1.64
N MET A 47 21.09 -14.80 -0.37
CA MET A 47 20.95 -16.07 0.33
C MET A 47 20.00 -15.89 1.52
N ILE A 48 19.02 -16.80 1.63
CA ILE A 48 18.08 -16.90 2.76
C ILE A 48 18.36 -18.18 3.53
N ASN A 49 18.30 -18.11 4.86
CA ASN A 49 18.31 -19.26 5.73
C ASN A 49 17.19 -19.14 6.77
N ILE A 50 16.25 -20.10 6.77
CA ILE A 50 15.21 -20.24 7.79
C ILE A 50 15.81 -20.99 8.98
N GLU A 51 15.84 -20.35 10.15
CA GLU A 51 16.57 -20.84 11.33
C GLU A 51 15.67 -21.60 12.30
N GLU A 52 14.47 -21.97 11.88
CA GLU A 52 13.53 -22.78 12.64
C GLU A 52 12.72 -23.72 11.74
N SER A 53 12.03 -24.70 12.33
CA SER A 53 11.17 -25.59 11.57
C SER A 53 9.92 -24.86 11.08
N VAL A 54 9.59 -25.02 9.81
CA VAL A 54 8.35 -24.53 9.18
C VAL A 54 7.49 -25.68 8.66
N ARG A 55 7.88 -26.92 8.98
CA ARG A 55 7.23 -28.12 8.46
C ARG A 55 5.79 -28.26 8.95
N GLY A 56 4.86 -28.22 8.01
CA GLY A 56 3.43 -28.40 8.29
C GLY A 56 2.72 -27.16 8.81
N ASP A 57 3.42 -26.02 8.93
CA ASP A 57 2.87 -24.74 9.39
C ASP A 57 2.40 -23.85 8.23
N ASP A 58 1.51 -22.92 8.54
CA ASP A 58 1.02 -21.88 7.62
C ASP A 58 1.91 -20.64 7.77
N ILE A 59 2.70 -20.38 6.74
CA ILE A 59 3.72 -19.33 6.74
C ILE A 59 3.16 -18.06 6.12
N TYR A 60 3.39 -16.94 6.80
CA TYR A 60 3.09 -15.60 6.31
C TYR A 60 4.39 -14.79 6.22
N ILE A 61 4.79 -14.45 4.99
CA ILE A 61 6.02 -13.70 4.69
C ILE A 61 5.63 -12.24 4.48
N ILE A 62 6.16 -11.35 5.31
CA ILE A 62 5.89 -9.90 5.25
C ILE A 62 7.04 -9.26 4.47
N GLN A 63 6.71 -8.74 3.27
CA GLN A 63 7.68 -8.10 2.38
C GLN A 63 7.02 -7.13 1.41
N SER A 64 7.26 -5.85 1.55
CA SER A 64 6.94 -4.86 0.51
C SER A 64 7.97 -4.93 -0.62
N THR A 65 7.51 -4.90 -1.88
CA THR A 65 8.44 -4.82 -3.01
C THR A 65 8.68 -3.37 -3.43
N SER A 66 9.08 -2.55 -2.44
CA SER A 66 9.53 -1.16 -2.61
C SER A 66 11.02 -1.08 -2.97
N ASN A 67 11.58 0.11 -3.07
CA ASN A 67 12.98 0.31 -3.42
C ASN A 67 13.94 -0.27 -2.34
N PRO A 68 14.95 -1.07 -2.72
CA PRO A 68 15.31 -1.58 -4.05
C PRO A 68 14.38 -2.72 -4.51
N VAL A 69 13.53 -2.39 -5.50
CA VAL A 69 12.37 -3.23 -5.90
C VAL A 69 12.77 -4.65 -6.31
N ASN A 70 13.84 -4.77 -7.09
CA ASN A 70 14.28 -6.07 -7.63
C ASN A 70 14.86 -6.95 -6.53
N ASP A 71 15.65 -6.39 -5.62
CA ASP A 71 16.26 -7.14 -4.53
C ASP A 71 15.19 -7.68 -3.58
N HIS A 72 14.23 -6.84 -3.19
CA HIS A 72 13.11 -7.26 -2.35
C HIS A 72 12.23 -8.32 -3.01
N LEU A 73 12.04 -8.23 -4.34
CA LEU A 73 11.31 -9.26 -5.07
C LEU A 73 12.07 -10.58 -5.12
N TRP A 74 13.38 -10.55 -5.41
CA TRP A 74 14.20 -11.76 -5.41
C TRP A 74 14.31 -12.39 -4.02
N GLU A 75 14.51 -11.59 -3.00
CA GLU A 75 14.51 -12.05 -1.61
C GLU A 75 13.20 -12.78 -1.28
N LEU A 76 12.05 -12.21 -1.66
CA LEU A 76 10.75 -12.83 -1.47
C LEU A 76 10.65 -14.18 -2.19
N LEU A 77 11.03 -14.25 -3.46
CA LEU A 77 10.95 -15.48 -4.26
C LEU A 77 11.83 -16.60 -3.67
N ILE A 78 13.04 -16.27 -3.21
CA ILE A 78 13.96 -17.22 -2.57
C ILE A 78 13.36 -17.73 -1.25
N MET A 79 12.77 -16.84 -0.44
CA MET A 79 12.11 -17.24 0.83
C MET A 79 10.92 -18.18 0.57
N ILE A 80 10.11 -17.92 -0.46
CA ILE A 80 8.99 -18.79 -0.84
C ILE A 80 9.49 -20.19 -1.19
N ASP A 81 10.54 -20.30 -2.03
CA ASP A 81 11.14 -21.58 -2.41
C ASP A 81 11.69 -22.32 -1.18
N ALA A 82 12.37 -21.62 -0.29
CA ALA A 82 12.89 -22.18 0.96
C ALA A 82 11.77 -22.79 1.83
N CYS A 83 10.66 -22.07 2.02
CA CYS A 83 9.49 -22.55 2.76
C CYS A 83 8.87 -23.79 2.10
N LYS A 84 8.72 -23.80 0.78
CA LYS A 84 8.16 -24.95 0.02
C LYS A 84 9.06 -26.17 0.17
N ARG A 85 10.38 -26.03 0.01
CA ARG A 85 11.35 -27.13 0.20
C ARG A 85 11.39 -27.63 1.63
N ALA A 86 11.17 -26.75 2.62
CA ALA A 86 11.08 -27.13 4.03
C ALA A 86 9.71 -27.74 4.42
N SER A 87 8.82 -27.97 3.45
CA SER A 87 7.51 -28.61 3.62
C SER A 87 6.52 -27.78 4.47
N ALA A 88 6.49 -26.47 4.31
CA ALA A 88 5.41 -25.63 4.82
C ALA A 88 4.06 -26.14 4.30
N ASN A 89 3.00 -26.05 5.12
CA ASN A 89 1.65 -26.42 4.73
C ASN A 89 1.10 -25.44 3.69
N SER A 90 1.20 -24.14 3.97
CA SER A 90 0.92 -23.08 3.01
C SER A 90 1.96 -21.97 3.11
N VAL A 91 2.13 -21.21 2.00
CA VAL A 91 2.97 -20.02 1.96
C VAL A 91 2.10 -18.85 1.50
N ASN A 92 1.85 -17.93 2.42
CA ASN A 92 1.06 -16.74 2.20
C ASN A 92 1.99 -15.52 2.22
N VAL A 93 1.78 -14.58 1.32
CA VAL A 93 2.63 -13.39 1.21
C VAL A 93 1.81 -12.17 1.61
N VAL A 94 2.32 -11.45 2.59
CA VAL A 94 1.82 -10.15 3.01
C VAL A 94 2.70 -9.09 2.35
N MET A 95 2.17 -8.44 1.31
CA MET A 95 2.86 -7.40 0.54
C MET A 95 2.17 -6.06 0.79
N PRO A 96 2.52 -5.32 1.85
CA PRO A 96 1.90 -4.03 2.11
C PRO A 96 2.00 -3.08 0.91
N TYR A 97 3.10 -3.14 0.16
CA TYR A 97 3.25 -2.48 -1.13
C TYR A 97 3.63 -3.48 -2.23
N PHE A 98 2.79 -3.55 -3.27
CA PHE A 98 3.01 -4.38 -4.45
C PHE A 98 3.74 -3.55 -5.52
N GLY A 99 5.03 -3.76 -5.67
CA GLY A 99 5.83 -3.13 -6.72
C GLY A 99 5.39 -3.56 -8.13
N TYR A 100 5.72 -2.76 -9.13
CA TYR A 100 5.28 -2.93 -10.53
C TYR A 100 3.76 -2.86 -10.77
N ALA A 101 2.93 -2.62 -9.76
CA ALA A 101 1.46 -2.53 -9.90
C ALA A 101 1.01 -1.46 -10.91
N ARG A 102 1.83 -0.44 -11.17
CA ARG A 102 1.56 0.62 -12.15
C ARG A 102 1.71 0.18 -13.61
N GLN A 103 2.32 -1.00 -13.85
CA GLN A 103 2.49 -1.60 -15.18
C GLN A 103 1.45 -2.72 -15.37
N ASP A 104 0.17 -2.35 -15.22
CA ASP A 104 -0.99 -3.25 -15.23
C ASP A 104 -1.64 -3.41 -16.60
N ARG A 105 -1.20 -2.62 -17.58
CA ARG A 105 -1.72 -2.61 -18.95
C ARG A 105 -0.63 -2.21 -19.95
N ILE A 106 -0.89 -2.50 -21.21
CA ILE A 106 -0.09 -1.98 -22.33
C ILE A 106 -0.55 -0.53 -22.57
N ALA A 107 0.30 0.45 -22.27
CA ALA A 107 0.03 1.88 -22.49
C ALA A 107 0.50 2.35 -23.87
N ALA A 108 1.61 1.78 -24.36
CA ALA A 108 2.13 2.01 -25.69
C ALA A 108 2.48 0.71 -26.41
N SER A 109 2.65 0.75 -27.72
CA SER A 109 2.97 -0.42 -28.54
C SER A 109 4.23 -1.14 -28.03
N ARG A 110 4.16 -2.47 -27.87
CA ARG A 110 5.26 -3.37 -27.45
C ARG A 110 5.67 -3.26 -25.98
N GLU A 111 4.88 -2.62 -25.14
CA GLU A 111 5.12 -2.60 -23.70
C GLU A 111 4.67 -3.92 -23.03
N PRO A 112 5.33 -4.31 -21.94
CA PRO A 112 4.91 -5.47 -21.14
C PRO A 112 3.75 -5.14 -20.21
N ILE A 113 3.11 -6.16 -19.66
CA ILE A 113 2.25 -6.09 -18.48
C ILE A 113 3.04 -6.68 -17.31
N THR A 114 3.93 -5.88 -16.71
CA THR A 114 4.88 -6.39 -15.71
C THR A 114 4.17 -6.86 -14.44
N ALA A 115 3.06 -6.24 -14.05
CA ALA A 115 2.25 -6.71 -12.92
C ALA A 115 1.78 -8.16 -13.10
N LYS A 116 1.40 -8.56 -14.33
CA LYS A 116 1.05 -9.96 -14.64
C LYS A 116 2.27 -10.89 -14.58
N LEU A 117 3.43 -10.45 -15.04
CA LEU A 117 4.66 -11.22 -14.93
C LEU A 117 4.99 -11.53 -13.47
N ILE A 118 4.95 -10.52 -12.59
CA ILE A 118 5.22 -10.68 -11.16
C ILE A 118 4.19 -11.63 -10.52
N ALA A 119 2.91 -11.47 -10.84
CA ALA A 119 1.87 -12.38 -10.35
C ALA A 119 2.17 -13.85 -10.74
N ASN A 120 2.53 -14.09 -12.00
CA ASN A 120 2.89 -15.44 -12.47
C ASN A 120 4.13 -15.99 -11.75
N MET A 121 5.16 -15.17 -11.51
CA MET A 121 6.37 -15.57 -10.78
C MET A 121 6.04 -16.00 -9.34
N LEU A 122 5.23 -15.22 -8.62
CA LEU A 122 4.80 -15.55 -7.26
C LEU A 122 3.98 -16.84 -7.21
N VAL A 123 3.01 -17.00 -8.10
CA VAL A 123 2.20 -18.23 -8.20
C VAL A 123 3.09 -19.43 -8.52
N LYS A 124 4.02 -19.29 -9.46
CA LYS A 124 4.93 -20.37 -9.87
C LYS A 124 5.92 -20.73 -8.79
N ALA A 125 6.38 -19.77 -7.99
CA ALA A 125 7.23 -20.01 -6.83
C ALA A 125 6.51 -20.81 -5.72
N GLY A 126 5.17 -20.80 -5.71
CA GLY A 126 4.37 -21.64 -4.81
C GLY A 126 3.58 -20.88 -3.75
N VAL A 127 3.32 -19.60 -3.95
CA VAL A 127 2.43 -18.80 -3.09
C VAL A 127 1.02 -19.36 -3.14
N ASN A 128 0.37 -19.46 -1.98
CA ASN A 128 -0.99 -19.92 -1.84
C ASN A 128 -2.00 -18.76 -1.76
N ARG A 129 -1.57 -17.58 -1.29
CA ARG A 129 -2.41 -16.39 -1.11
C ARG A 129 -1.53 -15.14 -1.07
N VAL A 130 -2.04 -14.02 -1.57
CA VAL A 130 -1.43 -12.69 -1.42
C VAL A 130 -2.38 -11.79 -0.63
N LEU A 131 -1.85 -11.11 0.39
CA LEU A 131 -2.52 -10.04 1.13
C LEU A 131 -1.77 -8.74 0.84
N THR A 132 -2.48 -7.70 0.41
CA THR A 132 -1.87 -6.42 0.01
C THR A 132 -2.76 -5.25 0.38
N LEU A 133 -2.23 -4.02 0.29
CA LEU A 133 -2.97 -2.78 0.51
C LEU A 133 -3.11 -2.01 -0.80
N ASP A 134 -4.28 -1.45 -1.05
CA ASP A 134 -4.58 -0.47 -2.10
C ASP A 134 -3.80 -0.67 -3.40
N LEU A 135 -4.00 -1.81 -4.06
CA LEU A 135 -3.44 -2.03 -5.40
C LEU A 135 -3.73 -0.86 -6.32
N HIS A 136 -2.72 -0.41 -7.05
CA HIS A 136 -2.85 0.70 -8.00
C HIS A 136 -4.06 0.55 -8.93
N ALA A 137 -4.31 -0.68 -9.36
CA ALA A 137 -5.47 -1.06 -10.16
C ALA A 137 -6.08 -2.33 -9.56
N VAL A 138 -7.34 -2.27 -9.13
CA VAL A 138 -8.04 -3.39 -8.48
C VAL A 138 -8.06 -4.65 -9.35
N GLN A 139 -8.09 -4.50 -10.68
CA GLN A 139 -8.06 -5.60 -11.64
C GLN A 139 -6.77 -6.44 -11.59
N VAL A 140 -5.68 -5.94 -10.99
CA VAL A 140 -4.44 -6.73 -10.80
C VAL A 140 -4.70 -8.00 -9.97
N GLN A 141 -5.72 -8.01 -9.11
CA GLN A 141 -6.17 -9.23 -8.43
C GLN A 141 -6.50 -10.36 -9.41
N GLY A 142 -7.09 -10.04 -10.56
CA GLY A 142 -7.41 -10.99 -11.62
C GLY A 142 -6.19 -11.52 -12.40
N PHE A 143 -4.99 -11.02 -12.13
CA PHE A 143 -3.76 -11.56 -12.73
C PHE A 143 -3.24 -12.80 -12.00
N PHE A 144 -3.76 -13.08 -10.82
CA PHE A 144 -3.38 -14.22 -10.02
C PHE A 144 -4.38 -15.37 -10.18
N ASP A 145 -3.87 -16.60 -10.23
CA ASP A 145 -4.68 -17.83 -10.20
C ASP A 145 -4.85 -18.36 -8.76
N ILE A 146 -4.56 -17.51 -7.77
CA ILE A 146 -4.69 -17.75 -6.32
C ILE A 146 -5.47 -16.60 -5.67
N PRO A 147 -6.02 -16.79 -4.45
CA PRO A 147 -6.69 -15.72 -3.73
C PRO A 147 -5.77 -14.52 -3.50
N VAL A 148 -6.32 -13.31 -3.74
CA VAL A 148 -5.69 -12.02 -3.42
C VAL A 148 -6.64 -11.20 -2.59
N ASP A 149 -6.23 -10.85 -1.39
CA ASP A 149 -6.98 -9.97 -0.51
C ASP A 149 -6.35 -8.57 -0.57
N ASN A 150 -7.03 -7.67 -1.25
CA ASN A 150 -6.64 -6.27 -1.35
C ASN A 150 -7.38 -5.46 -0.29
N LEU A 151 -6.71 -5.12 0.81
CA LEU A 151 -7.27 -4.29 1.88
C LEU A 151 -7.24 -2.81 1.47
N PHE A 152 -8.13 -2.02 2.05
CA PHE A 152 -8.24 -0.59 1.77
C PHE A 152 -7.86 0.24 2.98
N THR A 153 -7.03 1.27 2.76
CA THR A 153 -6.57 2.17 3.84
C THR A 153 -7.47 3.39 4.03
N MET A 154 -8.44 3.62 3.14
CA MET A 154 -9.34 4.76 3.22
C MET A 154 -10.06 4.90 4.58
N PRO A 155 -10.53 3.82 5.25
CA PRO A 155 -11.09 3.92 6.60
C PRO A 155 -10.11 4.49 7.64
N LEU A 156 -8.83 4.13 7.55
CA LEU A 156 -7.80 4.63 8.46
C LEU A 156 -7.58 6.15 8.27
N PHE A 157 -7.55 6.60 7.02
CA PHE A 157 -7.42 8.03 6.70
C PHE A 157 -8.67 8.81 7.12
N ALA A 158 -9.84 8.24 6.91
CA ALA A 158 -11.11 8.84 7.33
C ALA A 158 -11.16 9.02 8.85
N GLU A 159 -10.77 8.02 9.61
CA GLU A 159 -10.69 8.10 11.08
C GLU A 159 -9.73 9.22 11.52
N TYR A 160 -8.56 9.33 10.89
CA TYR A 160 -7.60 10.38 11.18
C TYR A 160 -8.18 11.77 10.92
N TYR A 161 -8.83 11.99 9.78
CA TYR A 161 -9.40 13.29 9.44
C TYR A 161 -10.65 13.60 10.24
N ASN A 162 -11.50 12.62 10.56
CA ASN A 162 -12.65 12.78 11.45
C ASN A 162 -12.22 13.24 12.85
N LYS A 163 -11.14 12.68 13.41
CA LYS A 163 -10.56 13.13 14.67
C LYS A 163 -10.05 14.58 14.63
N LYS A 164 -9.70 15.10 13.45
CA LYS A 164 -9.36 16.50 13.22
C LYS A 164 -10.57 17.41 13.00
N GLY A 165 -11.78 16.85 12.91
CA GLY A 165 -13.00 17.59 12.60
C GLY A 165 -13.14 17.93 11.11
N PHE A 166 -12.47 17.21 10.22
CA PHE A 166 -12.53 17.44 8.77
C PHE A 166 -13.65 16.62 8.16
N THR A 167 -14.86 17.16 8.24
CA THR A 167 -16.07 16.53 7.70
C THR A 167 -17.01 17.58 7.09
N GLY A 168 -17.95 17.13 6.27
CA GLY A 168 -19.03 17.95 5.75
C GLY A 168 -18.60 18.94 4.66
N SER A 169 -19.39 19.99 4.48
CA SER A 169 -19.28 20.96 3.36
C SER A 169 -18.04 21.85 3.39
N ASP A 170 -17.40 22.01 4.55
CA ASP A 170 -16.21 22.84 4.72
C ASP A 170 -14.92 22.14 4.27
N VAL A 171 -15.04 20.87 3.93
CA VAL A 171 -13.97 20.03 3.38
C VAL A 171 -14.30 19.67 1.93
N VAL A 172 -13.29 19.50 1.10
CA VAL A 172 -13.39 18.93 -0.23
C VAL A 172 -12.31 17.91 -0.47
N VAL A 173 -12.70 16.70 -0.89
CA VAL A 173 -11.74 15.67 -1.28
C VAL A 173 -11.42 15.81 -2.75
N VAL A 174 -10.15 15.93 -3.09
CA VAL A 174 -9.70 16.28 -4.43
C VAL A 174 -8.92 15.14 -5.06
N SER A 175 -9.37 14.72 -6.24
CA SER A 175 -8.58 13.86 -7.11
C SER A 175 -7.58 14.68 -7.91
N PRO A 176 -6.27 14.44 -7.80
CA PRO A 176 -5.26 15.21 -8.56
C PRO A 176 -5.23 14.84 -10.05
N LYS A 177 -6.05 13.90 -10.50
CA LYS A 177 -6.17 13.46 -11.90
C LYS A 177 -7.45 12.64 -12.10
N ASN A 178 -7.94 12.55 -13.32
CA ASN A 178 -9.19 11.84 -13.65
C ASN A 178 -9.20 10.36 -13.22
N SER A 179 -8.06 9.67 -13.30
CA SER A 179 -7.96 8.25 -12.93
C SER A 179 -8.15 7.99 -11.42
N GLY A 180 -7.99 8.99 -10.54
CA GLY A 180 -8.12 8.88 -9.10
C GLY A 180 -9.52 9.15 -8.53
N VAL A 181 -10.49 9.52 -9.36
CA VAL A 181 -11.84 9.97 -8.93
C VAL A 181 -12.53 8.95 -8.02
N LYS A 182 -12.45 7.65 -8.34
CA LYS A 182 -13.07 6.61 -7.52
C LYS A 182 -12.48 6.57 -6.10
N ARG A 183 -11.17 6.80 -5.97
CA ARG A 183 -10.47 6.84 -4.68
C ARG A 183 -10.86 8.08 -3.87
N ALA A 184 -10.90 9.25 -4.54
CA ALA A 184 -11.35 10.47 -3.90
C ALA A 184 -12.80 10.36 -3.43
N ARG A 185 -13.70 9.76 -4.23
CA ARG A 185 -15.08 9.48 -3.83
C ARG A 185 -15.14 8.61 -2.57
N SER A 186 -14.34 7.55 -2.51
CA SER A 186 -14.31 6.66 -1.35
C SER A 186 -13.96 7.39 -0.05
N LEU A 187 -12.96 8.27 -0.04
CA LEU A 187 -12.64 9.06 1.16
C LEU A 187 -13.73 10.11 1.44
N ALA A 188 -14.27 10.74 0.40
CA ALA A 188 -15.32 11.76 0.53
C ALA A 188 -16.59 11.20 1.18
N ASP A 189 -16.98 9.97 0.80
CA ASP A 189 -18.13 9.27 1.39
C ASP A 189 -17.94 9.04 2.90
N TYR A 190 -16.72 8.72 3.34
CA TYR A 190 -16.41 8.58 4.77
C TYR A 190 -16.39 9.91 5.55
N LEU A 191 -16.11 11.01 4.86
CA LEU A 191 -16.03 12.34 5.47
C LEU A 191 -17.32 13.15 5.30
N ASP A 192 -18.34 12.62 4.64
CA ASP A 192 -19.56 13.33 4.22
C ASP A 192 -19.22 14.64 3.48
N ALA A 193 -18.19 14.58 2.64
CA ALA A 193 -17.61 15.74 1.97
C ALA A 193 -17.85 15.71 0.46
N PRO A 194 -17.95 16.89 -0.22
CA PRO A 194 -17.94 16.95 -1.67
C PRO A 194 -16.60 16.54 -2.26
N ILE A 195 -16.60 16.23 -3.57
CA ILE A 195 -15.37 15.99 -4.33
C ILE A 195 -15.11 17.11 -5.34
N ALA A 196 -13.82 17.31 -5.63
CA ALA A 196 -13.38 18.04 -6.80
C ALA A 196 -12.32 17.23 -7.56
N ILE A 197 -12.09 17.59 -8.81
CA ILE A 197 -11.15 16.90 -9.69
C ILE A 197 -10.26 17.95 -10.34
N ILE A 198 -8.96 17.66 -10.45
CA ILE A 198 -8.07 18.44 -11.30
C ILE A 198 -7.99 17.73 -12.64
N ASP A 199 -8.44 18.42 -13.68
CA ASP A 199 -8.37 17.98 -15.07
C ASP A 199 -7.28 18.75 -15.80
N TYR A 200 -6.44 18.04 -16.53
CA TYR A 200 -5.37 18.64 -17.33
C TYR A 200 -5.78 18.60 -18.80
N ALA A 201 -5.63 19.71 -19.50
CA ALA A 201 -5.86 19.75 -20.94
C ALA A 201 -4.96 18.74 -21.66
N GLN A 202 -5.51 18.08 -22.69
CA GLN A 202 -4.80 17.03 -23.45
C GLN A 202 -3.64 17.56 -24.33
N ASP A 203 -3.37 18.85 -24.32
CA ASP A 203 -2.32 19.42 -25.15
C ASP A 203 -0.96 19.29 -24.42
N ASP A 204 -0.08 18.47 -24.98
CA ASP A 204 1.19 18.02 -24.41
C ASP A 204 2.25 19.12 -24.24
N SER A 205 1.97 20.35 -24.58
CA SER A 205 2.99 21.41 -24.64
C SER A 205 3.16 22.24 -23.38
N GLU A 206 2.13 22.35 -22.50
CA GLU A 206 2.24 23.14 -21.26
C GLU A 206 1.36 22.54 -20.16
N ARG A 207 1.89 21.63 -19.36
CA ARG A 207 1.24 20.98 -18.20
C ARG A 207 0.86 21.92 -17.05
N GLU A 208 0.97 23.23 -17.21
CA GLU A 208 0.72 24.19 -16.13
C GLU A 208 -0.76 24.64 -16.03
N GLU A 209 -1.61 24.33 -17.00
CA GLU A 209 -3.02 24.72 -16.98
C GLU A 209 -3.94 23.53 -16.67
N GLY A 210 -4.00 23.17 -15.37
CA GLY A 210 -5.05 22.29 -14.87
C GLY A 210 -6.29 23.08 -14.46
N TYR A 211 -7.47 22.53 -14.72
CA TYR A 211 -8.76 23.10 -14.36
C TYR A 211 -9.37 22.36 -13.17
N ILE A 212 -10.02 23.11 -12.27
CA ILE A 212 -10.76 22.55 -11.16
C ILE A 212 -12.20 22.30 -11.60
N ILE A 213 -12.63 21.04 -11.49
CA ILE A 213 -14.03 20.65 -11.65
C ILE A 213 -14.60 20.41 -10.25
N GLY A 214 -15.51 21.25 -9.82
CA GLY A 214 -16.10 21.26 -8.47
C GLY A 214 -15.82 22.56 -7.71
N GLU A 215 -16.44 22.71 -6.55
CA GLU A 215 -16.33 23.90 -5.70
C GLU A 215 -15.26 23.70 -4.63
N VAL A 216 -14.25 24.54 -4.59
CA VAL A 216 -13.11 24.44 -3.66
C VAL A 216 -12.87 25.72 -2.85
N GLU A 217 -13.38 26.88 -3.28
CA GLU A 217 -13.12 28.19 -2.68
C GLU A 217 -13.51 28.20 -1.20
N GLY A 218 -12.59 28.65 -0.35
CA GLY A 218 -12.77 28.76 1.11
C GLY A 218 -12.75 27.43 1.87
N LYS A 219 -12.67 26.28 1.19
CA LYS A 219 -12.71 24.95 1.82
C LYS A 219 -11.31 24.44 2.17
N THR A 220 -11.24 23.48 3.10
CA THR A 220 -10.06 22.67 3.33
C THR A 220 -10.02 21.54 2.30
N ALA A 221 -8.99 21.52 1.45
CA ALA A 221 -8.82 20.52 0.40
C ALA A 221 -7.95 19.35 0.89
N ILE A 222 -8.38 18.11 0.59
CA ILE A 222 -7.61 16.89 0.84
C ILE A 222 -7.33 16.21 -0.49
N LEU A 223 -6.09 16.32 -0.98
CA LEU A 223 -5.61 15.61 -2.16
C LEU A 223 -5.43 14.13 -1.89
N VAL A 224 -5.94 13.25 -2.74
CA VAL A 224 -5.92 11.79 -2.53
C VAL A 224 -5.34 11.05 -3.73
N ASP A 225 -4.33 10.22 -3.50
CA ASP A 225 -3.86 9.22 -4.48
C ASP A 225 -3.48 7.91 -3.75
N ASP A 226 -3.09 6.85 -4.48
CA ASP A 226 -2.58 5.60 -3.89
C ASP A 226 -1.09 5.67 -3.62
N ILE A 227 -0.32 6.27 -4.55
CA ILE A 227 1.14 6.29 -4.51
C ILE A 227 1.65 7.73 -4.59
N LEU A 228 2.39 8.13 -3.57
CA LEU A 228 3.19 9.34 -3.59
C LEU A 228 4.64 8.97 -3.91
N ASN A 229 5.03 9.14 -5.18
CA ASN A 229 6.37 8.79 -5.67
C ASN A 229 7.28 10.02 -5.71
N THR A 230 7.28 10.79 -6.81
CA THR A 230 8.12 12.00 -6.97
C THR A 230 7.49 13.27 -6.39
N GLY A 231 6.23 13.20 -5.97
CA GLY A 231 5.49 14.35 -5.43
C GLY A 231 5.01 15.38 -6.45
N LYS A 232 5.44 15.30 -7.72
CA LYS A 232 5.09 16.30 -8.75
C LYS A 232 3.59 16.50 -8.91
N THR A 233 2.84 15.41 -9.07
CA THR A 233 1.37 15.46 -9.22
C THR A 233 0.70 16.18 -8.04
N PHE A 234 1.13 15.90 -6.81
CA PHE A 234 0.60 16.56 -5.61
C PHE A 234 0.99 18.04 -5.54
N ALA A 235 2.24 18.36 -5.88
CA ALA A 235 2.72 19.75 -5.86
C ALA A 235 2.04 20.61 -6.92
N GLU A 236 1.85 20.10 -8.13
CA GLU A 236 1.12 20.77 -9.20
C GLU A 236 -0.35 20.98 -8.82
N ALA A 237 -1.01 19.92 -8.34
CA ALA A 237 -2.38 19.97 -7.88
C ALA A 237 -2.58 20.98 -6.73
N ALA A 238 -1.64 21.04 -5.79
CA ALA A 238 -1.69 21.97 -4.68
C ALA A 238 -1.61 23.44 -5.14
N LYS A 239 -0.74 23.74 -6.12
CA LYS A 239 -0.65 25.09 -6.71
C LYS A 239 -1.93 25.51 -7.43
N ILE A 240 -2.59 24.56 -8.13
CA ILE A 240 -3.86 24.81 -8.79
C ILE A 240 -4.95 25.11 -7.76
N LEU A 241 -5.02 24.33 -6.68
CA LEU A 241 -5.97 24.53 -5.60
C LEU A 241 -5.74 25.85 -4.87
N GLU A 242 -4.48 26.23 -4.62
CA GLU A 242 -4.15 27.54 -4.02
C GLU A 242 -4.67 28.69 -4.87
N ARG A 243 -4.49 28.65 -6.20
CA ARG A 243 -5.08 29.62 -7.15
C ARG A 243 -6.61 29.58 -7.15
N GLY A 244 -7.21 28.40 -6.87
CA GLY A 244 -8.66 28.22 -6.74
C GLY A 244 -9.23 28.71 -5.40
N GLY A 245 -8.43 29.32 -4.53
CA GLY A 245 -8.89 29.96 -3.31
C GLY A 245 -9.21 29.01 -2.17
N VAL A 246 -8.63 27.79 -2.14
CA VAL A 246 -8.79 26.89 -0.98
C VAL A 246 -8.18 27.50 0.28
N LYS A 247 -8.76 27.20 1.43
CA LYS A 247 -8.27 27.66 2.72
C LYS A 247 -6.97 26.98 3.12
N ASP A 248 -6.94 25.66 3.05
CA ASP A 248 -5.84 24.81 3.46
C ASP A 248 -5.75 23.58 2.56
N ILE A 249 -4.53 23.05 2.37
CA ILE A 249 -4.30 21.88 1.54
C ILE A 249 -3.61 20.79 2.38
N TYR A 250 -4.22 19.63 2.38
CA TYR A 250 -3.71 18.38 2.93
C TYR A 250 -3.55 17.36 1.80
N ALA A 251 -2.68 16.36 2.02
CA ALA A 251 -2.49 15.31 1.04
C ALA A 251 -2.48 13.95 1.74
N VAL A 252 -3.00 12.92 1.06
CA VAL A 252 -3.00 11.57 1.57
C VAL A 252 -2.69 10.58 0.45
N ALA A 253 -1.84 9.59 0.76
CA ALA A 253 -1.58 8.47 -0.13
C ALA A 253 -1.34 7.19 0.67
N SER A 254 -1.81 6.05 0.15
CA SER A 254 -1.58 4.77 0.80
C SER A 254 -0.08 4.46 0.91
N HIS A 255 0.69 4.75 -0.15
CA HIS A 255 2.10 4.39 -0.24
C HIS A 255 3.00 5.61 -0.48
N GLY A 256 3.79 5.96 0.53
CA GLY A 256 4.81 7.01 0.44
C GLY A 256 6.16 6.45 -0.03
N LEU A 257 6.47 6.55 -1.31
CA LEU A 257 7.75 6.12 -1.86
C LEU A 257 8.83 7.20 -1.75
N PHE A 258 8.44 8.46 -1.90
CA PHE A 258 9.28 9.66 -1.80
C PHE A 258 10.57 9.63 -2.66
N ALA A 259 10.51 9.00 -3.83
CA ALA A 259 11.66 8.85 -4.71
C ALA A 259 11.98 10.11 -5.55
N GLY A 260 13.21 10.17 -6.06
CA GLY A 260 13.57 11.14 -7.08
C GLY A 260 13.47 12.62 -6.67
N GLY A 261 13.85 12.96 -5.44
CA GLY A 261 13.83 14.35 -4.97
C GLY A 261 12.43 14.82 -4.51
N ALA A 262 11.54 13.90 -4.16
CA ALA A 262 10.18 14.22 -3.71
C ALA A 262 10.15 15.19 -2.51
N ALA A 263 11.13 15.10 -1.60
CA ALA A 263 11.19 15.97 -0.43
C ALA A 263 11.31 17.44 -0.82
N GLU A 264 12.18 17.77 -1.76
CA GLU A 264 12.38 19.15 -2.24
C GLU A 264 11.13 19.67 -2.94
N VAL A 265 10.50 18.85 -3.78
CA VAL A 265 9.29 19.20 -4.53
C VAL A 265 8.12 19.47 -3.58
N LEU A 266 7.91 18.60 -2.60
CA LEU A 266 6.76 18.68 -1.68
C LEU A 266 6.96 19.71 -0.58
N ASN A 267 8.20 19.95 -0.10
CA ASN A 267 8.48 21.03 0.85
C ASN A 267 8.24 22.43 0.24
N ALA A 268 8.36 22.57 -1.08
CA ALA A 268 8.08 23.80 -1.82
C ALA A 268 6.59 23.97 -2.18
N ALA A 269 5.76 22.94 -2.00
CA ALA A 269 4.34 22.98 -2.32
C ALA A 269 3.51 23.53 -1.14
N PRO A 270 2.38 24.20 -1.39
CA PRO A 270 1.50 24.76 -0.35
C PRO A 270 0.67 23.65 0.33
N ILE A 271 1.31 22.57 0.78
CA ILE A 271 0.68 21.44 1.48
C ILE A 271 1.04 21.50 2.96
N LYS A 272 0.04 21.62 3.83
CA LYS A 272 0.25 21.71 5.29
C LYS A 272 0.72 20.38 5.89
N GLU A 273 0.16 19.28 5.42
CA GLU A 273 0.45 17.96 5.98
C GLU A 273 0.24 16.89 4.88
N ILE A 274 1.12 15.92 4.87
CA ILE A 274 1.05 14.73 3.99
C ILE A 274 0.89 13.52 4.89
N LEU A 275 -0.22 12.79 4.75
CA LEU A 275 -0.50 11.58 5.49
C LEU A 275 -0.26 10.36 4.60
N VAL A 276 0.58 9.43 5.06
CA VAL A 276 0.83 8.16 4.36
C VAL A 276 0.77 6.99 5.36
N THR A 277 0.61 5.77 4.85
CA THR A 277 0.76 4.59 5.70
C THR A 277 2.24 4.20 5.84
N ASP A 278 2.52 3.35 6.80
CA ASP A 278 3.82 2.72 7.00
C ASP A 278 4.04 1.47 6.12
N SER A 279 3.25 1.31 5.04
CA SER A 279 3.39 0.20 4.06
C SER A 279 4.75 0.13 3.37
N VAL A 280 5.47 1.25 3.32
CA VAL A 280 6.80 1.38 2.74
C VAL A 280 7.75 2.01 3.74
N ALA A 281 8.86 1.35 4.03
CA ALA A 281 10.00 1.95 4.72
C ALA A 281 10.95 2.52 3.65
N THR A 282 10.93 3.84 3.49
CA THR A 282 11.83 4.51 2.54
C THR A 282 13.14 4.91 3.22
N LYS A 283 14.26 4.76 2.48
CA LYS A 283 15.56 5.33 2.84
C LYS A 283 15.78 6.71 2.23
N GLU A 284 14.86 7.14 1.40
CA GLU A 284 14.87 8.46 0.78
C GLU A 284 14.58 9.56 1.81
N LYS A 285 15.04 10.76 1.52
CA LYS A 285 14.66 11.94 2.31
C LYS A 285 13.17 12.20 2.16
N VAL A 286 12.47 12.29 3.29
CA VAL A 286 11.03 12.58 3.30
C VAL A 286 10.77 14.07 3.55
N PRO A 287 9.63 14.62 3.08
CA PRO A 287 9.20 15.97 3.40
C PRO A 287 9.02 16.17 4.92
N THR A 288 9.23 17.41 5.40
CA THR A 288 9.20 17.73 6.82
C THR A 288 7.79 17.66 7.44
N ASN A 289 6.75 17.73 6.62
CA ASN A 289 5.34 17.74 7.01
C ASN A 289 4.65 16.37 6.81
N VAL A 290 5.41 15.29 6.67
CA VAL A 290 4.87 13.93 6.55
C VAL A 290 4.47 13.39 7.92
N LYS A 291 3.28 12.76 7.95
CA LYS A 291 2.77 11.96 9.07
C LYS A 291 2.52 10.53 8.60
N TYR A 292 2.78 9.59 9.48
CA TYR A 292 2.54 8.17 9.22
C TYR A 292 1.38 7.66 10.05
N ILE A 293 0.52 6.86 9.42
CA ILE A 293 -0.49 6.05 10.09
C ILE A 293 -0.16 4.58 9.87
N SER A 294 -0.21 3.77 10.91
CA SER A 294 0.13 2.37 10.75
C SER A 294 -1.04 1.57 10.17
N ALA A 295 -0.73 0.72 9.18
CA ALA A 295 -1.65 -0.26 8.63
C ALA A 295 -1.48 -1.65 9.31
N SER A 296 -0.62 -1.76 10.33
CA SER A 296 -0.27 -3.03 10.96
C SER A 296 -1.46 -3.75 11.59
N GLU A 297 -2.34 -3.04 12.31
CA GLU A 297 -3.54 -3.64 12.90
C GLU A 297 -4.51 -4.18 11.84
N LEU A 298 -4.71 -3.45 10.75
CA LEU A 298 -5.54 -3.90 9.63
C LEU A 298 -4.97 -5.18 9.01
N ILE A 299 -3.67 -5.23 8.77
CA ILE A 299 -2.97 -6.40 8.22
C ILE A 299 -3.01 -7.57 9.21
N ALA A 300 -2.76 -7.33 10.49
CA ALA A 300 -2.79 -8.35 11.55
C ALA A 300 -4.16 -8.99 11.67
N ASN A 301 -5.22 -8.17 11.72
CA ASN A 301 -6.61 -8.63 11.74
C ASN A 301 -6.93 -9.48 10.50
N ALA A 302 -6.53 -9.05 9.31
CA ALA A 302 -6.75 -9.82 8.09
C ALA A 302 -5.99 -11.16 8.14
N THR A 303 -4.72 -11.16 8.55
CA THR A 303 -3.88 -12.35 8.68
C THR A 303 -4.50 -13.37 9.64
N THR A 304 -4.93 -12.93 10.82
CA THR A 304 -5.57 -13.79 11.83
C THR A 304 -6.89 -14.36 11.30
N ARG A 305 -7.75 -13.53 10.70
CA ARG A 305 -9.02 -13.99 10.13
C ARG A 305 -8.84 -15.01 9.01
N ILE A 306 -7.85 -14.82 8.14
CA ILE A 306 -7.51 -15.77 7.08
C ILE A 306 -7.11 -17.12 7.69
N PHE A 307 -6.21 -17.10 8.67
CA PHE A 307 -5.74 -18.31 9.35
C PHE A 307 -6.88 -19.03 10.07
N GLU A 308 -7.75 -18.29 10.77
CA GLU A 308 -8.92 -18.82 11.50
C GLU A 308 -10.11 -19.12 10.57
N ARG A 309 -9.97 -18.92 9.25
CA ARG A 309 -11.03 -19.13 8.25
C ARG A 309 -12.26 -18.27 8.47
N GLN A 310 -12.06 -17.08 9.01
CA GLN A 310 -13.12 -16.09 9.23
C GLN A 310 -13.29 -15.17 8.00
N PRO A 311 -14.50 -14.60 7.80
CA PRO A 311 -14.73 -13.66 6.70
C PRO A 311 -13.94 -12.34 6.89
N LEU A 312 -13.43 -11.78 5.78
CA LEU A 312 -12.76 -10.47 5.78
C LEU A 312 -13.73 -9.30 5.61
N SER A 313 -14.99 -9.56 5.27
CA SER A 313 -15.99 -8.50 5.02
C SER A 313 -16.09 -7.43 6.12
N PRO A 314 -15.94 -7.73 7.42
CA PRO A 314 -15.94 -6.69 8.45
C PRO A 314 -14.78 -5.69 8.32
N LEU A 315 -13.67 -6.05 7.68
CA LEU A 315 -12.53 -5.15 7.48
C LEU A 315 -12.74 -4.15 6.33
N PHE A 316 -13.76 -4.39 5.50
CA PHE A 316 -14.14 -3.50 4.40
C PHE A 316 -15.34 -2.62 4.75
N ALA A 317 -16.04 -2.91 5.86
CA ALA A 317 -17.12 -2.11 6.34
C ALA A 317 -16.58 -0.98 7.25
N TYR A 318 -16.84 0.26 6.87
CA TYR A 318 -16.71 1.37 7.81
C TYR A 318 -17.81 1.26 8.85
N THR A 319 -17.48 0.87 10.06
CA THR A 319 -18.36 1.12 11.22
C THR A 319 -18.17 2.58 11.59
N ALA A 320 -18.99 3.48 11.03
CA ALA A 320 -19.27 4.73 11.72
C ALA A 320 -19.70 4.34 13.13
N ASN A 321 -18.91 4.72 14.13
CA ASN A 321 -19.23 4.46 15.52
C ASN A 321 -20.68 4.93 15.75
N GLU A 322 -21.57 3.97 16.04
CA GLU A 322 -22.83 4.24 16.71
C GLU A 322 -22.44 4.79 18.09
N GLY A 323 -22.35 6.10 18.21
CA GLY A 323 -22.15 6.85 19.43
C GLY A 323 -23.44 7.51 19.86
#